data_2c18fe9abc649865a5d750d68dd8e55e
#
_entry.id   2c18fe9abc649865a5d750d68dd8e55e
#
_cell.length_a   1.000
_cell.length_b   1.000
_cell.length_c   1.000
_cell.angle_alpha   90.00
_cell.angle_beta   90.00
_cell.angle_gamma   90.00
#
_symmetry.space_group_name_H-M   'P 1'
#
loop_
_entity.id
_entity.type
_entity.pdbx_description
1 polymer ?
#
loop_
_entity_poly.entity_id
_entity_poly.type
_entity_poly.pdbx_seq_one_letter_code
_entity_poly.pdbx_strand_id
1 'polypeptide(L)'
;MFKRATGLTVAMLGMVLTAPAVAQPAAACQAHGQAALEAWTQGRFDQVGKDFAPVVAGKLTPEMLRQVWGQLQSQAGSFRSLGALAPRSLGGQDVLVAMLTFSDAPLAAIIHCDAQARIDGFRVVPAASVQPVAAAPEPAIAGAVSRAMPVPSPLGLLPGTLTLPEGKGPFPAVLLVAGSGPHDQDETIGPNKPFRDLAAALAKAGVATLRYDKRTYAHAAQIDAKAFTVDDEVTNDALAAARLLAQQPSIDPRRVFVLGHSLGAMLAPRIGQRDPRLAGLILLAAPARPLLEISAQQVREQGQRSHETAAQIAASEQAILAEQKLLAAADPRHPPVGSFGGMPQRYWLSLHEVHQVEVAKKSSMPMLILQGGGDFQVSPTLDFSRWQQALAGRPQTDFHLYPGLSHLFMPAGKTETVADYQTPAHVDAKVIADIAAWVKAQPAR
;
A
#
# COMPACT_ATOMS: atom_id res chain seq x y z
N MET A 1 -76.75 1.89 51.77
CA MET A 1 -76.91 3.22 51.12
C MET A 1 -75.87 3.36 50.06
N PHE A 2 -76.28 3.40 48.80
CA PHE A 2 -75.44 3.44 47.65
C PHE A 2 -74.91 4.87 47.38
N LYS A 3 -73.64 5.01 47.00
CA LYS A 3 -73.23 6.10 46.14
C LYS A 3 -72.26 5.61 45.09
N ARG A 4 -72.68 5.79 43.86
CA ARG A 4 -71.92 5.53 42.65
C ARG A 4 -70.81 6.54 42.53
N ALA A 5 -69.62 6.15 42.11
CA ALA A 5 -68.60 7.02 41.64
C ALA A 5 -68.31 6.69 40.17
N THR A 6 -68.55 7.66 39.34
CA THR A 6 -68.38 7.70 37.90
C THR A 6 -66.88 7.69 37.55
N GLY A 7 -66.49 6.74 36.71
CA GLY A 7 -65.12 6.66 36.19
C GLY A 7 -64.91 7.67 35.03
N LEU A 8 -63.80 8.36 35.09
CA LEU A 8 -63.32 9.23 34.02
C LEU A 8 -62.23 8.45 33.24
N THR A 9 -62.56 8.07 32.03
CA THR A 9 -61.62 7.40 31.12
C THR A 9 -60.76 8.48 30.44
N VAL A 10 -59.50 8.58 30.79
CA VAL A 10 -58.50 9.41 30.09
C VAL A 10 -57.91 8.60 28.93
N ALA A 11 -58.27 8.93 27.71
CA ALA A 11 -57.64 8.41 26.52
C ALA A 11 -56.24 9.00 26.39
N MET A 12 -55.19 8.19 26.60
CA MET A 12 -53.82 8.53 26.23
C MET A 12 -53.68 8.38 24.73
N LEU A 13 -53.56 9.53 24.04
CA LEU A 13 -53.14 9.61 22.64
C LEU A 13 -51.68 9.31 22.57
N GLY A 14 -51.31 8.11 22.15
CA GLY A 14 -49.91 7.72 21.91
C GLY A 14 -49.38 8.50 20.72
N MET A 15 -48.52 9.49 20.98
CA MET A 15 -47.64 10.04 19.96
C MET A 15 -46.64 8.99 19.54
N VAL A 16 -46.82 8.41 18.35
CA VAL A 16 -45.79 7.65 17.66
C VAL A 16 -44.74 8.68 17.24
N LEU A 17 -43.67 8.78 18.01
CA LEU A 17 -42.45 9.46 17.60
C LEU A 17 -41.82 8.61 16.50
N THR A 18 -42.09 8.96 15.24
CA THR A 18 -41.30 8.45 14.11
C THR A 18 -39.90 8.99 14.26
N ALA A 19 -38.95 8.11 14.53
CA ALA A 19 -37.53 8.43 14.48
C ALA A 19 -37.19 8.95 13.08
N PRO A 20 -36.47 10.06 12.93
CA PRO A 20 -36.12 10.56 11.62
C PRO A 20 -35.08 9.66 10.96
N ALA A 21 -35.42 9.22 9.83
CA ALA A 21 -34.73 8.76 8.65
C ALA A 21 -33.21 9.08 8.55
N VAL A 22 -32.38 8.29 9.22
CA VAL A 22 -30.93 8.18 8.89
C VAL A 22 -30.74 7.24 7.66
N ALA A 23 -31.77 6.54 7.24
CA ALA A 23 -31.73 5.60 6.11
C ALA A 23 -31.88 6.24 4.71
N GLN A 24 -32.35 7.47 4.59
CA GLN A 24 -32.61 8.09 3.29
C GLN A 24 -31.35 8.45 2.47
N PRO A 25 -30.27 8.99 3.03
CA PRO A 25 -29.05 9.29 2.26
C PRO A 25 -28.37 8.03 1.69
N ALA A 26 -28.34 6.94 2.44
CA ALA A 26 -27.73 5.70 1.99
C ALA A 26 -28.48 5.04 0.82
N ALA A 27 -29.81 5.01 0.86
CA ALA A 27 -30.63 4.48 -0.22
C ALA A 27 -30.54 5.36 -1.49
N ALA A 28 -30.49 6.69 -1.34
CA ALA A 28 -30.31 7.61 -2.46
C ALA A 28 -28.92 7.44 -3.09
N CYS A 29 -27.85 7.35 -2.29
CA CYS A 29 -26.50 7.07 -2.78
C CYS A 29 -26.44 5.77 -3.58
N GLN A 30 -27.08 4.71 -3.08
CA GLN A 30 -27.12 3.42 -3.79
C GLN A 30 -27.85 3.53 -5.12
N ALA A 31 -28.97 4.26 -5.18
CA ALA A 31 -29.72 4.49 -6.42
C ALA A 31 -28.91 5.32 -7.44
N HIS A 32 -28.27 6.40 -6.99
CA HIS A 32 -27.41 7.24 -7.84
C HIS A 32 -26.20 6.46 -8.36
N GLY A 33 -25.54 5.70 -7.50
CA GLY A 33 -24.39 4.87 -7.87
C GLY A 33 -24.73 3.78 -8.86
N GLN A 34 -25.87 3.09 -8.65
CA GLN A 34 -26.35 2.05 -9.58
C GLN A 34 -26.66 2.65 -10.95
N ALA A 35 -27.38 3.78 -10.99
CA ALA A 35 -27.72 4.47 -12.24
C ALA A 35 -26.46 4.94 -13.00
N ALA A 36 -25.46 5.47 -12.29
CA ALA A 36 -24.19 5.89 -12.87
C ALA A 36 -23.43 4.70 -13.49
N LEU A 37 -23.33 3.57 -12.78
CA LEU A 37 -22.67 2.37 -13.30
C LEU A 37 -23.40 1.75 -14.49
N GLU A 38 -24.72 1.70 -14.46
CA GLU A 38 -25.53 1.23 -15.59
C GLU A 38 -25.36 2.12 -16.82
N ALA A 39 -25.37 3.44 -16.65
CA ALA A 39 -25.10 4.37 -17.73
C ALA A 39 -23.70 4.15 -18.32
N TRP A 40 -22.69 3.98 -17.45
CA TRP A 40 -21.30 3.80 -17.87
C TRP A 40 -21.08 2.49 -18.65
N THR A 41 -21.57 1.38 -18.10
CA THR A 41 -21.45 0.06 -18.74
C THR A 41 -22.23 -0.07 -20.04
N GLN A 42 -23.24 0.77 -20.25
CA GLN A 42 -24.04 0.86 -21.48
C GLN A 42 -23.52 1.92 -22.47
N GLY A 43 -22.38 2.57 -22.17
CA GLY A 43 -21.78 3.58 -23.05
C GLY A 43 -22.49 4.94 -23.07
N ARG A 44 -23.42 5.19 -22.15
CA ARG A 44 -24.15 6.46 -22.01
C ARG A 44 -23.38 7.45 -21.13
N PHE A 45 -22.16 7.82 -21.59
CA PHE A 45 -21.17 8.55 -20.79
C PHE A 45 -21.64 9.94 -20.33
N ASP A 46 -22.50 10.59 -21.09
CA ASP A 46 -23.15 11.87 -20.77
C ASP A 46 -24.12 11.80 -19.58
N GLN A 47 -24.60 10.61 -19.24
CA GLN A 47 -25.51 10.37 -18.13
C GLN A 47 -24.84 9.93 -16.84
N VAL A 48 -23.59 9.49 -16.89
CA VAL A 48 -22.86 8.94 -15.73
C VAL A 48 -22.69 9.98 -14.62
N GLY A 49 -22.37 11.21 -14.99
CA GLY A 49 -22.06 12.30 -14.06
C GLY A 49 -23.28 13.03 -13.48
N LYS A 50 -24.51 12.58 -13.74
CA LYS A 50 -25.73 13.29 -13.35
C LYS A 50 -25.82 13.61 -11.86
N ASP A 51 -25.40 12.67 -11.04
CA ASP A 51 -25.47 12.75 -9.57
C ASP A 51 -24.07 12.90 -8.94
N PHE A 52 -23.07 13.34 -9.70
CA PHE A 52 -21.73 13.60 -9.18
C PHE A 52 -21.70 14.89 -8.34
N ALA A 53 -20.91 14.85 -7.26
CA ALA A 53 -20.53 16.06 -6.56
C ALA A 53 -19.66 16.95 -7.47
N PRO A 54 -19.68 18.28 -7.34
CA PRO A 54 -18.97 19.20 -8.23
C PRO A 54 -17.46 18.87 -8.37
N VAL A 55 -16.83 18.40 -7.31
CA VAL A 55 -15.40 18.03 -7.29
C VAL A 55 -15.10 16.82 -8.19
N VAL A 56 -16.05 15.91 -8.34
CA VAL A 56 -15.92 14.73 -9.22
C VAL A 56 -16.38 15.07 -10.64
N ALA A 57 -17.49 15.77 -10.79
CA ALA A 57 -18.00 16.20 -12.10
C ALA A 57 -16.97 17.02 -12.90
N GLY A 58 -16.19 17.86 -12.23
CA GLY A 58 -15.13 18.64 -12.88
C GLY A 58 -13.92 17.81 -13.35
N LYS A 59 -13.76 16.58 -12.85
CA LYS A 59 -12.64 15.69 -13.20
C LYS A 59 -13.04 14.55 -14.12
N LEU A 60 -14.23 13.99 -13.94
CA LEU A 60 -14.73 12.85 -14.70
C LEU A 60 -15.75 13.34 -15.76
N THR A 61 -15.21 13.97 -16.81
CA THR A 61 -16.01 14.37 -17.96
C THR A 61 -16.50 13.16 -18.77
N PRO A 62 -17.54 13.28 -19.61
CA PRO A 62 -17.97 12.21 -20.50
C PRO A 62 -16.86 11.64 -21.38
N GLU A 63 -15.94 12.48 -21.85
CA GLU A 63 -14.77 12.10 -22.65
C GLU A 63 -13.81 11.25 -21.81
N MET A 64 -13.50 11.69 -20.60
CA MET A 64 -12.63 10.94 -19.67
C MET A 64 -13.25 9.59 -19.33
N LEU A 65 -14.55 9.55 -19.03
CA LEU A 65 -15.26 8.30 -18.72
C LEU A 65 -15.26 7.32 -19.89
N ARG A 66 -15.37 7.81 -21.14
CA ARG A 66 -15.26 6.99 -22.36
C ARG A 66 -13.85 6.44 -22.53
N GLN A 67 -12.84 7.28 -22.32
CA GLN A 67 -11.43 6.87 -22.42
C GLN A 67 -11.10 5.78 -21.37
N VAL A 68 -11.48 6.00 -20.11
CA VAL A 68 -11.26 5.03 -19.04
C VAL A 68 -11.98 3.72 -19.34
N TRP A 69 -13.22 3.77 -19.87
CA TRP A 69 -13.93 2.57 -20.25
C TRP A 69 -13.22 1.75 -21.34
N GLY A 70 -12.69 2.44 -22.35
CA GLY A 70 -11.86 1.81 -23.39
C GLY A 70 -10.59 1.18 -22.84
N GLN A 71 -9.92 1.85 -21.90
CA GLN A 71 -8.73 1.30 -21.24
C GLN A 71 -9.06 0.05 -20.41
N LEU A 72 -10.16 0.08 -19.64
CA LEU A 72 -10.58 -1.09 -18.86
C LEU A 72 -10.88 -2.28 -19.78
N GLN A 73 -11.55 -2.07 -20.90
CA GLN A 73 -11.79 -3.14 -21.88
C GLN A 73 -10.51 -3.65 -22.53
N SER A 74 -9.55 -2.80 -22.78
CA SER A 74 -8.25 -3.22 -23.35
C SER A 74 -7.40 -4.01 -22.35
N GLN A 75 -7.54 -3.75 -21.04
CA GLN A 75 -6.75 -4.39 -19.98
C GLN A 75 -7.42 -5.63 -19.39
N ALA A 76 -8.76 -5.62 -19.25
CA ALA A 76 -9.53 -6.69 -18.60
C ALA A 76 -10.39 -7.51 -19.56
N GLY A 77 -10.31 -7.21 -20.86
CA GLY A 77 -11.10 -7.87 -21.89
C GLY A 77 -12.50 -7.32 -22.05
N SER A 78 -13.36 -8.03 -22.77
CA SER A 78 -14.73 -7.60 -23.03
C SER A 78 -15.59 -7.60 -21.77
N PHE A 79 -16.35 -6.52 -21.56
CA PHE A 79 -17.32 -6.44 -20.46
C PHE A 79 -18.42 -7.49 -20.61
N ARG A 80 -18.78 -8.17 -19.52
CA ARG A 80 -19.79 -9.24 -19.48
C ARG A 80 -21.00 -8.86 -18.65
N SER A 81 -20.79 -8.38 -17.42
CA SER A 81 -21.91 -8.06 -16.51
C SER A 81 -21.54 -7.08 -15.42
N LEU A 82 -22.54 -6.32 -14.98
CA LEU A 82 -22.51 -5.47 -13.79
C LEU A 82 -23.27 -6.19 -12.67
N GLY A 83 -22.61 -6.38 -11.53
CA GLY A 83 -23.20 -6.91 -10.31
C GLY A 83 -24.03 -5.83 -9.57
N ALA A 84 -24.82 -6.26 -8.60
CA ALA A 84 -25.56 -5.33 -7.75
C ALA A 84 -24.59 -4.48 -6.90
N LEU A 85 -24.89 -3.18 -6.81
CA LEU A 85 -24.17 -2.25 -5.94
C LEU A 85 -24.60 -2.49 -4.48
N ALA A 86 -23.67 -2.90 -3.64
CA ALA A 86 -23.92 -3.28 -2.26
C ALA A 86 -23.04 -2.51 -1.28
N PRO A 87 -23.53 -2.18 -0.06
CA PRO A 87 -22.73 -1.53 0.96
C PRO A 87 -21.58 -2.44 1.43
N ARG A 88 -20.41 -1.85 1.61
CA ARG A 88 -19.21 -2.46 2.14
C ARG A 88 -18.47 -1.48 3.03
N SER A 89 -17.75 -1.96 4.02
CA SER A 89 -16.75 -1.17 4.74
C SER A 89 -15.38 -1.53 4.19
N LEU A 90 -14.71 -0.56 3.57
CA LEU A 90 -13.36 -0.72 3.02
C LEU A 90 -12.44 0.31 3.67
N GLY A 91 -11.43 -0.18 4.39
CA GLY A 91 -10.50 0.70 5.11
C GLY A 91 -11.20 1.59 6.13
N GLY A 92 -12.28 1.11 6.77
CA GLY A 92 -13.07 1.87 7.74
C GLY A 92 -14.00 2.93 7.15
N GLN A 93 -14.09 3.04 5.82
CA GLN A 93 -15.09 3.87 5.13
C GLN A 93 -16.26 3.02 4.64
N ASP A 94 -17.46 3.53 4.86
CA ASP A 94 -18.67 2.95 4.27
C ASP A 94 -18.75 3.39 2.81
N VAL A 95 -18.67 2.42 1.91
CA VAL A 95 -18.72 2.61 0.47
C VAL A 95 -19.71 1.64 -0.15
N LEU A 96 -20.06 1.88 -1.39
CA LEU A 96 -20.84 0.94 -2.19
C LEU A 96 -19.92 0.28 -3.20
N VAL A 97 -20.04 -1.04 -3.36
CA VAL A 97 -19.20 -1.83 -4.25
C VAL A 97 -20.07 -2.64 -5.20
N ALA A 98 -19.75 -2.59 -6.48
CA ALA A 98 -20.33 -3.46 -7.50
C ALA A 98 -19.22 -4.21 -8.25
N MET A 99 -19.44 -5.50 -8.54
CA MET A 99 -18.53 -6.28 -9.36
C MET A 99 -18.75 -5.99 -10.84
N LEU A 100 -17.67 -5.76 -11.56
CA LEU A 100 -17.63 -5.61 -13.01
C LEU A 100 -16.94 -6.85 -13.60
N THR A 101 -17.69 -7.71 -14.23
CA THR A 101 -17.15 -8.93 -14.85
C THR A 101 -16.69 -8.64 -16.27
N PHE A 102 -15.44 -8.85 -16.54
CA PHE A 102 -14.83 -8.82 -17.88
C PHE A 102 -14.36 -10.22 -18.28
N SER A 103 -13.99 -10.42 -19.55
CA SER A 103 -13.60 -11.74 -20.05
C SER A 103 -12.30 -12.25 -19.43
N ASP A 104 -11.34 -11.38 -19.13
CA ASP A 104 -9.99 -11.73 -18.76
C ASP A 104 -9.67 -11.48 -17.29
N ALA A 105 -10.28 -10.43 -16.68
CA ALA A 105 -10.09 -10.13 -15.27
C ALA A 105 -11.35 -9.49 -14.65
N PRO A 106 -11.79 -9.92 -13.45
CA PRO A 106 -12.86 -9.26 -12.74
C PRO A 106 -12.35 -7.97 -12.08
N LEU A 107 -13.14 -6.91 -12.19
CA LEU A 107 -12.91 -5.62 -11.53
C LEU A 107 -14.04 -5.31 -10.56
N ALA A 108 -13.86 -4.29 -9.73
CA ALA A 108 -14.89 -3.76 -8.84
C ALA A 108 -14.97 -2.24 -8.95
N ALA A 109 -16.18 -1.72 -9.06
CA ALA A 109 -16.44 -0.31 -8.90
C ALA A 109 -16.70 0.02 -7.43
N ILE A 110 -16.07 1.08 -6.93
CA ILE A 110 -16.24 1.61 -5.59
C ILE A 110 -16.84 2.99 -5.70
N ILE A 111 -17.99 3.20 -5.04
CA ILE A 111 -18.71 4.47 -5.00
C ILE A 111 -18.80 4.95 -3.56
N HIS A 112 -18.50 6.21 -3.34
CA HIS A 112 -18.74 6.93 -2.11
C HIS A 112 -19.63 8.14 -2.40
N CYS A 113 -20.45 8.56 -1.44
CA CYS A 113 -21.28 9.72 -1.55
C CYS A 113 -21.11 10.67 -0.37
N ASP A 114 -21.29 11.96 -0.65
CA ASP A 114 -21.36 13.00 0.37
C ASP A 114 -22.67 12.95 1.19
N ALA A 115 -22.78 13.81 2.19
CA ALA A 115 -23.95 13.90 3.06
C ALA A 115 -25.26 14.27 2.31
N GLN A 116 -25.16 14.78 1.09
CA GLN A 116 -26.29 15.07 0.19
C GLN A 116 -26.57 13.94 -0.79
N ALA A 117 -25.99 12.76 -0.57
CA ALA A 117 -26.08 11.58 -1.42
C ALA A 117 -25.54 11.78 -2.86
N ARG A 118 -24.69 12.80 -3.10
CA ARG A 118 -24.02 12.98 -4.39
C ARG A 118 -22.75 12.15 -4.42
N ILE A 119 -22.42 11.55 -5.55
CA ILE A 119 -21.22 10.73 -5.72
C ILE A 119 -19.98 11.64 -5.66
N ASP A 120 -19.21 11.55 -4.58
CA ASP A 120 -17.95 12.27 -4.35
C ASP A 120 -16.71 11.37 -4.45
N GLY A 121 -16.91 10.06 -4.65
CA GLY A 121 -15.90 9.06 -4.95
C GLY A 121 -16.37 8.05 -5.99
N PHE A 122 -15.59 7.90 -7.09
CA PHE A 122 -15.86 6.94 -8.15
C PHE A 122 -14.53 6.30 -8.59
N ARG A 123 -14.32 5.03 -8.30
CA ARG A 123 -13.07 4.32 -8.59
C ARG A 123 -13.35 2.92 -9.12
N VAL A 124 -12.44 2.41 -9.96
CA VAL A 124 -12.42 1.00 -10.36
C VAL A 124 -11.08 0.39 -9.95
N VAL A 125 -11.15 -0.78 -9.36
CA VAL A 125 -10.00 -1.50 -8.81
C VAL A 125 -10.10 -2.99 -9.18
N PRO A 126 -9.02 -3.77 -9.10
CA PRO A 126 -9.11 -5.23 -9.20
C PRO A 126 -10.11 -5.80 -8.18
N ALA A 127 -10.92 -6.77 -8.58
CA ALA A 127 -11.96 -7.35 -7.72
C ALA A 127 -11.41 -7.92 -6.40
N ALA A 128 -10.19 -8.43 -6.42
CA ALA A 128 -9.51 -8.92 -5.23
C ALA A 128 -9.33 -7.84 -4.14
N SER A 129 -9.23 -6.56 -4.54
CA SER A 129 -9.04 -5.45 -3.59
C SER A 129 -10.29 -5.11 -2.76
N VAL A 130 -11.47 -5.61 -3.15
CA VAL A 130 -12.75 -5.34 -2.47
C VAL A 130 -13.39 -6.59 -1.85
N GLN A 131 -12.80 -7.76 -2.07
CA GLN A 131 -13.25 -8.94 -1.36
C GLN A 131 -12.92 -8.74 0.12
N PRO A 132 -13.88 -8.98 1.05
CA PRO A 132 -13.51 -9.06 2.44
C PRO A 132 -12.47 -10.19 2.49
N VAL A 133 -11.26 -9.86 2.82
CA VAL A 133 -10.36 -10.84 3.38
C VAL A 133 -11.01 -11.19 4.72
N ALA A 134 -11.98 -12.12 4.71
CA ALA A 134 -12.18 -12.96 5.87
C ALA A 134 -10.77 -13.49 6.10
N ALA A 135 -10.17 -13.06 7.19
CA ALA A 135 -8.93 -13.64 7.65
C ALA A 135 -9.22 -15.12 7.93
N ALA A 136 -9.23 -15.91 6.85
CA ALA A 136 -9.00 -17.33 6.99
C ALA A 136 -7.72 -17.41 7.81
N PRO A 137 -7.70 -18.18 8.92
CA PRO A 137 -6.49 -18.34 9.69
C PRO A 137 -5.41 -18.68 8.67
N GLU A 138 -4.36 -17.86 8.64
CA GLU A 138 -3.25 -18.10 7.68
C GLU A 138 -2.83 -19.56 7.81
N PRO A 139 -2.70 -20.30 6.69
CA PRO A 139 -2.21 -21.66 6.77
C PRO A 139 -0.92 -21.66 7.57
N ALA A 140 -0.84 -22.57 8.55
CA ALA A 140 0.34 -22.66 9.40
C ALA A 140 1.61 -22.79 8.55
N ILE A 141 2.63 -22.04 8.90
CA ILE A 141 3.95 -22.17 8.28
C ILE A 141 4.60 -23.40 8.91
N ALA A 142 4.81 -24.45 8.11
CA ALA A 142 5.45 -25.66 8.58
C ALA A 142 6.88 -25.37 9.07
N GLY A 143 7.23 -25.82 10.28
CA GLY A 143 8.54 -25.56 10.89
C GLY A 143 8.66 -24.17 11.52
N ALA A 144 7.54 -23.51 11.83
CA ALA A 144 7.52 -22.22 12.49
C ALA A 144 6.29 -22.03 13.36
N VAL A 145 6.39 -21.14 14.36
CA VAL A 145 5.27 -20.73 15.22
C VAL A 145 4.89 -19.30 14.88
N SER A 146 3.66 -19.10 14.40
CA SER A 146 3.13 -17.76 14.12
C SER A 146 2.15 -17.35 15.22
N ARG A 147 2.24 -16.09 15.66
CA ARG A 147 1.30 -15.48 16.60
C ARG A 147 0.97 -14.05 16.23
N ALA A 148 -0.26 -13.64 16.48
CA ALA A 148 -0.66 -12.25 16.30
C ALA A 148 0.21 -11.33 17.18
N MET A 149 0.69 -10.24 16.60
CA MET A 149 1.46 -9.19 17.27
C MET A 149 1.09 -7.84 16.70
N PRO A 150 -0.03 -7.24 17.15
CA PRO A 150 -0.46 -5.94 16.67
C PRO A 150 0.57 -4.85 17.02
N VAL A 151 0.88 -3.99 16.07
CA VAL A 151 1.84 -2.89 16.22
C VAL A 151 1.10 -1.61 16.65
N PRO A 152 1.53 -0.93 17.72
CA PRO A 152 0.96 0.36 18.10
C PRO A 152 1.20 1.43 17.04
N SER A 153 0.15 2.16 16.67
CA SER A 153 0.21 3.29 15.75
C SER A 153 -0.72 4.41 16.25
N PRO A 154 -0.49 5.68 15.88
CA PRO A 154 -1.33 6.80 16.31
C PRO A 154 -2.81 6.67 15.96
N LEU A 155 -3.15 5.95 14.89
CA LEU A 155 -4.53 5.75 14.44
C LEU A 155 -5.17 4.47 14.98
N GLY A 156 -4.45 3.69 15.80
CA GLY A 156 -4.90 2.41 16.34
C GLY A 156 -3.90 1.29 16.13
N LEU A 157 -4.23 0.09 16.58
CA LEU A 157 -3.37 -1.08 16.39
C LEU A 157 -3.35 -1.50 14.92
N LEU A 158 -2.16 -1.74 14.38
CA LEU A 158 -1.96 -2.34 13.08
C LEU A 158 -1.90 -3.86 13.23
N PRO A 159 -2.75 -4.64 12.55
CA PRO A 159 -2.63 -6.09 12.52
C PRO A 159 -1.20 -6.49 12.15
N GLY A 160 -0.66 -7.49 12.83
CA GLY A 160 0.69 -7.97 12.55
C GLY A 160 0.89 -9.39 13.06
N THR A 161 1.90 -10.05 12.52
CA THR A 161 2.24 -11.44 12.83
C THR A 161 3.73 -11.57 13.12
N LEU A 162 4.05 -12.06 14.31
CA LEU A 162 5.37 -12.55 14.67
C LEU A 162 5.48 -14.02 14.25
N THR A 163 6.43 -14.33 13.40
CA THR A 163 6.78 -15.70 13.01
C THR A 163 8.11 -16.08 13.64
N LEU A 164 8.12 -17.14 14.43
CA LEU A 164 9.28 -17.63 15.19
C LEU A 164 9.78 -18.96 14.62
N PRO A 165 11.08 -19.19 14.61
CA PRO A 165 11.63 -20.53 14.42
C PRO A 165 11.11 -21.53 15.46
N GLU A 166 11.10 -22.81 15.14
CA GLU A 166 10.92 -23.85 16.15
C GLU A 166 12.11 -23.88 17.13
N GLY A 167 11.84 -24.22 18.38
CA GLY A 167 12.86 -24.36 19.42
C GLY A 167 12.89 -23.22 20.43
N LYS A 168 13.99 -23.14 21.17
CA LYS A 168 14.16 -22.15 22.24
C LYS A 168 15.01 -20.99 21.74
N GLY A 169 14.46 -19.77 21.79
CA GLY A 169 15.22 -18.54 21.55
C GLY A 169 16.26 -18.23 22.63
N PRO A 170 16.84 -17.02 22.67
CA PRO A 170 16.41 -15.89 21.85
C PRO A 170 16.93 -15.96 20.41
N PHE A 171 16.07 -15.63 19.45
CA PHE A 171 16.40 -15.63 18.01
C PHE A 171 16.82 -14.26 17.52
N PRO A 172 17.69 -14.14 16.49
CA PRO A 172 17.79 -12.93 15.70
C PRO A 172 16.46 -12.69 14.97
N ALA A 173 16.11 -11.43 14.76
CA ALA A 173 14.81 -11.10 14.18
C ALA A 173 14.91 -10.01 13.11
N VAL A 174 14.06 -10.10 12.10
CA VAL A 174 13.94 -9.15 11.00
C VAL A 174 12.52 -8.56 11.00
N LEU A 175 12.44 -7.23 11.11
CA LEU A 175 11.23 -6.47 10.84
C LEU A 175 11.09 -6.27 9.34
N LEU A 176 9.94 -6.64 8.75
CA LEU A 176 9.65 -6.45 7.34
C LEU A 176 8.85 -5.15 7.14
N VAL A 177 9.36 -4.26 6.28
CA VAL A 177 8.80 -2.92 6.01
C VAL A 177 8.45 -2.81 4.53
N ALA A 178 7.16 -2.75 4.24
CA ALA A 178 6.63 -2.80 2.88
C ALA A 178 6.91 -1.54 2.05
N GLY A 179 6.76 -1.68 0.75
CA GLY A 179 6.91 -0.64 -0.27
C GLY A 179 5.84 0.43 -0.25
N SER A 180 5.76 1.22 -1.33
CA SER A 180 4.78 2.30 -1.49
C SER A 180 3.36 1.77 -1.65
N GLY A 181 2.38 2.52 -1.11
CA GLY A 181 0.96 2.18 -1.18
C GLY A 181 0.43 1.45 0.05
N PRO A 182 -0.88 1.17 0.07
CA PRO A 182 -1.54 0.46 1.15
C PRO A 182 -1.30 -1.05 1.01
N HIS A 183 -0.42 -1.60 1.84
CA HIS A 183 -0.09 -3.02 1.86
C HIS A 183 -0.54 -3.69 3.14
N ASP A 184 -1.07 -4.91 3.00
CA ASP A 184 -1.23 -5.84 4.11
C ASP A 184 0.15 -6.33 4.61
N GLN A 185 0.16 -7.07 5.70
CA GLN A 185 1.40 -7.60 6.30
C GLN A 185 2.21 -8.53 5.38
N ASP A 186 1.57 -9.12 4.35
CA ASP A 186 2.22 -10.02 3.39
C ASP A 186 2.80 -9.28 2.20
N GLU A 187 2.56 -7.95 2.09
CA GLU A 187 2.84 -7.15 0.88
C GLU A 187 2.21 -7.81 -0.36
N THR A 188 0.93 -8.15 -0.25
CA THR A 188 0.20 -8.90 -1.28
C THR A 188 0.11 -8.10 -2.57
N ILE A 189 0.66 -8.67 -3.66
CA ILE A 189 0.63 -8.10 -5.01
C ILE A 189 0.10 -9.17 -5.97
N GLY A 190 -1.15 -9.02 -6.41
CA GLY A 190 -1.84 -10.08 -7.16
C GLY A 190 -1.93 -11.37 -6.32
N PRO A 191 -1.56 -12.53 -6.86
CA PRO A 191 -1.52 -13.79 -6.11
C PRO A 191 -0.28 -13.93 -5.21
N ASN A 192 0.68 -13.02 -5.29
CA ASN A 192 2.01 -13.13 -4.67
C ASN A 192 2.05 -12.51 -3.28
N LYS A 193 2.78 -13.12 -2.36
CA LYS A 193 2.91 -12.70 -0.96
C LYS A 193 4.37 -12.72 -0.50
N PRO A 194 5.21 -11.80 -1.02
CA PRO A 194 6.65 -11.84 -0.80
C PRO A 194 7.05 -11.84 0.69
N PHE A 195 6.38 -11.09 1.54
CA PHE A 195 6.72 -11.06 2.97
C PHE A 195 6.32 -12.34 3.70
N ARG A 196 5.29 -13.03 3.23
CA ARG A 196 4.94 -14.35 3.76
C ARG A 196 6.00 -15.39 3.38
N ASP A 197 6.48 -15.37 2.15
CA ASP A 197 7.55 -16.26 1.69
C ASP A 197 8.83 -16.04 2.50
N LEU A 198 9.23 -14.77 2.68
CA LEU A 198 10.37 -14.40 3.52
C LEU A 198 10.19 -14.91 4.96
N ALA A 199 9.03 -14.66 5.58
CA ALA A 199 8.76 -15.08 6.95
C ALA A 199 8.84 -16.60 7.12
N ALA A 200 8.25 -17.34 6.18
CA ALA A 200 8.26 -18.80 6.20
C ALA A 200 9.66 -19.40 6.10
N ALA A 201 10.45 -18.89 5.15
CA ALA A 201 11.76 -19.45 4.89
C ALA A 201 12.84 -18.97 5.88
N LEU A 202 12.74 -17.72 6.35
CA LEU A 202 13.63 -17.20 7.39
C LEU A 202 13.41 -17.91 8.73
N ALA A 203 12.17 -18.24 9.10
CA ALA A 203 11.89 -19.02 10.30
C ALA A 203 12.55 -20.42 10.23
N LYS A 204 12.44 -21.12 9.10
CA LYS A 204 13.17 -22.39 8.88
C LYS A 204 14.68 -22.24 8.97
N ALA A 205 15.19 -21.06 8.62
CA ALA A 205 16.61 -20.75 8.73
C ALA A 205 17.03 -20.25 10.13
N GLY A 206 16.15 -20.23 11.12
CA GLY A 206 16.46 -19.83 12.49
C GLY A 206 16.40 -18.31 12.74
N VAL A 207 15.70 -17.56 11.90
CA VAL A 207 15.53 -16.11 12.00
C VAL A 207 14.05 -15.79 12.17
N ALA A 208 13.68 -15.09 13.25
CA ALA A 208 12.33 -14.64 13.49
C ALA A 208 11.96 -13.45 12.57
N THR A 209 10.68 -13.25 12.32
CA THR A 209 10.22 -12.08 11.53
C THR A 209 8.96 -11.45 12.15
N LEU A 210 8.87 -10.12 12.06
CA LEU A 210 7.63 -9.38 12.30
C LEU A 210 7.22 -8.71 10.99
N ARG A 211 5.98 -8.94 10.57
CA ARG A 211 5.31 -8.28 9.46
C ARG A 211 4.00 -7.67 9.96
N TYR A 212 3.57 -6.55 9.40
CA TYR A 212 2.40 -5.82 9.86
C TYR A 212 1.72 -5.06 8.72
N ASP A 213 0.42 -4.84 8.86
CA ASP A 213 -0.36 -4.03 7.93
C ASP A 213 0.08 -2.57 8.01
N LYS A 214 0.31 -1.93 6.87
CA LYS A 214 0.57 -0.49 6.86
C LYS A 214 -0.66 0.28 7.36
N ARG A 215 -0.45 1.43 8.02
CA ARG A 215 -1.59 2.27 8.45
C ARG A 215 -2.44 2.76 7.27
N THR A 216 -1.83 2.94 6.10
CA THR A 216 -2.54 3.27 4.86
C THR A 216 -3.44 2.15 4.36
N TYR A 217 -3.22 0.93 4.81
CA TYR A 217 -4.10 -0.22 4.58
C TYR A 217 -5.12 -0.38 5.71
N ALA A 218 -4.66 -0.45 6.96
CA ALA A 218 -5.52 -0.74 8.11
C ALA A 218 -6.44 0.42 8.52
N HIS A 219 -5.99 1.67 8.34
CA HIS A 219 -6.65 2.88 8.83
C HIS A 219 -6.78 3.98 7.77
N ALA A 220 -6.90 3.63 6.50
CA ALA A 220 -6.94 4.58 5.38
C ALA A 220 -7.95 5.73 5.57
N ALA A 221 -9.14 5.42 6.10
CA ALA A 221 -10.20 6.39 6.34
C ALA A 221 -9.91 7.43 7.42
N GLN A 222 -8.98 7.13 8.33
CA GLN A 222 -8.62 8.00 9.46
C GLN A 222 -7.42 8.89 9.16
N ILE A 223 -6.82 8.76 7.98
CA ILE A 223 -5.64 9.53 7.59
C ILE A 223 -6.06 10.95 7.23
N ASP A 224 -5.52 11.93 7.95
CA ASP A 224 -5.60 13.33 7.52
C ASP A 224 -4.64 13.55 6.35
N ALA A 225 -5.18 13.50 5.14
CA ALA A 225 -4.39 13.68 3.93
C ALA A 225 -3.61 15.01 3.91
N LYS A 226 -4.09 16.07 4.59
CA LYS A 226 -3.42 17.38 4.59
C LYS A 226 -2.16 17.41 5.45
N ALA A 227 -2.11 16.59 6.50
CA ALA A 227 -0.99 16.51 7.43
C ALA A 227 -0.05 15.31 7.17
N PHE A 228 -0.44 14.38 6.30
CA PHE A 228 0.23 13.11 6.05
C PHE A 228 1.61 13.27 5.42
N THR A 229 2.58 12.55 5.95
CA THR A 229 3.99 12.54 5.52
C THR A 229 4.47 11.11 5.29
N VAL A 230 5.64 10.96 4.65
CA VAL A 230 6.27 9.64 4.48
C VAL A 230 6.68 9.00 5.82
N ASP A 231 6.98 9.83 6.84
CA ASP A 231 7.24 9.32 8.18
C ASP A 231 5.97 8.72 8.82
N ASP A 232 4.80 9.29 8.52
CA ASP A 232 3.53 8.71 8.94
C ASP A 232 3.18 7.45 8.17
N GLU A 233 3.51 7.39 6.90
CA GLU A 233 3.26 6.19 6.09
C GLU A 233 4.10 4.99 6.54
N VAL A 234 5.39 5.20 6.87
CA VAL A 234 6.36 4.10 7.03
C VAL A 234 7.18 4.22 8.32
N THR A 235 7.93 5.33 8.48
CA THR A 235 9.04 5.38 9.44
C THR A 235 8.58 5.23 10.89
N ASN A 236 7.50 5.92 11.27
CA ASN A 236 7.02 5.95 12.65
C ASN A 236 6.50 4.59 13.11
N ASP A 237 5.75 3.89 12.26
CA ASP A 237 5.24 2.56 12.56
C ASP A 237 6.35 1.51 12.54
N ALA A 238 7.31 1.60 11.63
CA ALA A 238 8.48 0.72 11.61
C ALA A 238 9.31 0.84 12.90
N LEU A 239 9.50 2.05 13.42
CA LEU A 239 10.18 2.27 14.70
C LEU A 239 9.39 1.70 15.89
N ALA A 240 8.07 1.82 15.88
CA ALA A 240 7.21 1.21 16.90
C ALA A 240 7.27 -0.32 16.86
N ALA A 241 7.21 -0.89 15.65
CA ALA A 241 7.32 -2.33 15.41
C ALA A 241 8.68 -2.90 15.83
N ALA A 242 9.77 -2.21 15.51
CA ALA A 242 11.12 -2.62 15.91
C ALA A 242 11.29 -2.67 17.43
N ARG A 243 10.77 -1.65 18.14
CA ARG A 243 10.78 -1.60 19.62
C ARG A 243 9.95 -2.73 20.21
N LEU A 244 8.75 -2.97 19.68
CA LEU A 244 7.87 -4.05 20.11
C LEU A 244 8.53 -5.42 19.91
N LEU A 245 9.20 -5.62 18.77
CA LEU A 245 9.92 -6.85 18.43
C LEU A 245 11.08 -7.10 19.41
N ALA A 246 11.90 -6.07 19.69
CA ALA A 246 13.01 -6.15 20.61
C ALA A 246 12.61 -6.48 22.07
N GLN A 247 11.36 -6.23 22.45
CA GLN A 247 10.84 -6.51 23.80
C GLN A 247 10.35 -7.95 23.96
N GLN A 248 10.33 -8.75 22.90
CA GLN A 248 9.81 -10.11 22.97
C GLN A 248 10.82 -11.06 23.65
N PRO A 249 10.41 -11.87 24.63
CA PRO A 249 11.32 -12.78 25.35
C PRO A 249 12.03 -13.80 24.44
N SER A 250 11.42 -14.13 23.28
CA SER A 250 11.96 -15.06 22.30
C SER A 250 12.96 -14.43 21.32
N ILE A 251 13.21 -13.10 21.42
CA ILE A 251 14.06 -12.35 20.49
C ILE A 251 15.31 -11.85 21.22
N ASP A 252 16.46 -11.94 20.58
CA ASP A 252 17.69 -11.25 21.04
C ASP A 252 17.56 -9.75 20.69
N PRO A 253 17.38 -8.86 21.67
CA PRO A 253 17.17 -7.44 21.40
C PRO A 253 18.38 -6.76 20.75
N ARG A 254 19.56 -7.37 20.80
CA ARG A 254 20.78 -6.86 20.17
C ARG A 254 20.95 -7.36 18.74
N ARG A 255 20.01 -8.18 18.24
CA ARG A 255 20.04 -8.77 16.91
C ARG A 255 18.70 -8.56 16.19
N VAL A 256 18.18 -7.33 16.26
CA VAL A 256 16.98 -6.89 15.52
C VAL A 256 17.43 -6.11 14.29
N PHE A 257 16.99 -6.56 13.13
CA PHE A 257 17.29 -6.00 11.82
C PHE A 257 16.04 -5.41 11.20
N VAL A 258 16.21 -4.45 10.29
CA VAL A 258 15.12 -3.95 9.43
C VAL A 258 15.40 -4.38 7.99
N LEU A 259 14.42 -5.07 7.39
CA LEU A 259 14.37 -5.35 5.96
C LEU A 259 13.30 -4.48 5.36
N GLY A 260 13.68 -3.54 4.50
CA GLY A 260 12.74 -2.77 3.71
C GLY A 260 12.69 -3.28 2.27
N HIS A 261 11.51 -3.22 1.66
CA HIS A 261 11.32 -3.43 0.23
C HIS A 261 10.90 -2.12 -0.45
N SER A 262 11.48 -1.79 -1.60
CA SER A 262 11.12 -0.61 -2.40
C SER A 262 11.14 0.68 -1.56
N LEU A 263 10.01 1.38 -1.35
CA LEU A 263 9.93 2.56 -0.46
C LEU A 263 10.40 2.23 0.97
N GLY A 264 10.06 1.06 1.51
CA GLY A 264 10.58 0.61 2.81
C GLY A 264 12.09 0.50 2.83
N ALA A 265 12.71 0.06 1.73
CA ALA A 265 14.16 0.00 1.57
C ALA A 265 14.78 1.40 1.44
N MET A 266 14.12 2.32 0.72
CA MET A 266 14.51 3.72 0.65
C MET A 266 14.56 4.37 2.02
N LEU A 267 13.63 4.00 2.92
CA LEU A 267 13.50 4.55 4.26
C LEU A 267 14.31 3.80 5.33
N ALA A 268 14.82 2.61 5.03
CA ALA A 268 15.59 1.81 5.99
C ALA A 268 16.80 2.57 6.60
N PRO A 269 17.61 3.35 5.84
CA PRO A 269 18.66 4.17 6.43
C PRO A 269 18.14 5.21 7.43
N ARG A 270 16.99 5.85 7.16
CA ARG A 270 16.34 6.81 8.06
C ARG A 270 15.79 6.13 9.33
N ILE A 271 15.24 4.93 9.20
CA ILE A 271 14.80 4.11 10.34
C ILE A 271 16.02 3.78 11.21
N GLY A 272 17.11 3.31 10.61
CA GLY A 272 18.36 3.02 11.32
C GLY A 272 18.99 4.24 11.98
N GLN A 273 18.93 5.41 11.36
CA GLN A 273 19.39 6.67 11.96
C GLN A 273 18.59 7.04 13.21
N ARG A 274 17.28 6.76 13.24
CA ARG A 274 16.37 7.07 14.36
C ARG A 274 16.38 6.00 15.46
N ASP A 275 16.78 4.78 15.15
CA ASP A 275 16.99 3.73 16.17
C ASP A 275 18.39 3.06 16.00
N PRO A 276 19.43 3.65 16.60
CA PRO A 276 20.79 3.14 16.48
C PRO A 276 21.03 1.77 17.17
N ARG A 277 20.03 1.21 17.88
CA ARG A 277 20.12 -0.11 18.51
C ARG A 277 19.89 -1.24 17.52
N LEU A 278 19.39 -0.94 16.32
CA LEU A 278 19.22 -1.95 15.26
C LEU A 278 20.57 -2.56 14.88
N ALA A 279 20.58 -3.87 14.66
CA ALA A 279 21.80 -4.63 14.37
C ALA A 279 22.25 -4.45 12.90
N GLY A 280 21.36 -4.10 11.99
CA GLY A 280 21.69 -3.86 10.59
C GLY A 280 20.45 -3.62 9.73
N LEU A 281 20.70 -3.27 8.47
CA LEU A 281 19.67 -2.91 7.49
C LEU A 281 19.77 -3.80 6.25
N ILE A 282 18.65 -4.26 5.75
CA ILE A 282 18.55 -5.05 4.53
C ILE A 282 17.65 -4.29 3.55
N LEU A 283 18.19 -3.91 2.41
CA LEU A 283 17.55 -3.06 1.42
C LEU A 283 17.25 -3.89 0.18
N LEU A 284 15.97 -4.20 -0.05
CA LEU A 284 15.48 -4.95 -1.21
C LEU A 284 14.93 -3.97 -2.26
N ALA A 285 15.51 -3.98 -3.47
CA ALA A 285 15.07 -3.13 -4.60
C ALA A 285 14.96 -1.64 -4.19
N ALA A 286 16.02 -1.12 -3.56
CA ALA A 286 16.03 0.19 -2.92
C ALA A 286 16.18 1.34 -3.93
N PRO A 287 15.24 2.29 -4.03
CA PRO A 287 15.44 3.54 -4.75
C PRO A 287 16.66 4.31 -4.23
N ALA A 288 17.60 4.64 -5.10
CA ALA A 288 18.74 5.51 -4.78
C ALA A 288 18.50 6.97 -5.23
N ARG A 289 17.62 7.15 -6.20
CA ARG A 289 17.20 8.44 -6.74
C ARG A 289 15.94 8.95 -6.02
N PRO A 290 15.61 10.25 -6.16
CA PRO A 290 14.29 10.76 -5.77
C PRO A 290 13.17 9.98 -6.44
N LEU A 291 12.09 9.68 -5.70
CA LEU A 291 11.02 8.81 -6.22
C LEU A 291 10.33 9.40 -7.47
N LEU A 292 10.18 10.72 -7.55
CA LEU A 292 9.61 11.37 -8.75
C LEU A 292 10.52 11.21 -10.00
N GLU A 293 11.85 11.17 -9.84
CA GLU A 293 12.76 10.87 -10.93
C GLU A 293 12.57 9.45 -11.46
N ILE A 294 12.39 8.49 -10.55
CA ILE A 294 12.07 7.10 -10.89
C ILE A 294 10.71 7.01 -11.56
N SER A 295 9.69 7.71 -11.03
CA SER A 295 8.36 7.75 -11.63
C SER A 295 8.35 8.33 -13.05
N ALA A 296 9.15 9.37 -13.32
CA ALA A 296 9.29 9.92 -14.67
C ALA A 296 9.91 8.89 -15.64
N GLN A 297 10.92 8.13 -15.19
CA GLN A 297 11.47 7.03 -15.98
C GLN A 297 10.43 5.93 -16.23
N GLN A 298 9.71 5.49 -15.19
CA GLN A 298 8.67 4.47 -15.31
C GLN A 298 7.59 4.89 -16.31
N VAL A 299 7.10 6.12 -16.25
CA VAL A 299 6.12 6.66 -17.21
C VAL A 299 6.64 6.58 -18.64
N ARG A 300 7.91 6.96 -18.88
CA ARG A 300 8.52 6.88 -20.19
C ARG A 300 8.59 5.46 -20.71
N GLU A 301 9.13 4.55 -19.90
CA GLU A 301 9.35 3.16 -20.31
C GLU A 301 8.03 2.40 -20.47
N GLN A 302 7.08 2.60 -19.57
CA GLN A 302 5.76 1.95 -19.65
C GLN A 302 4.92 2.52 -20.79
N GLY A 303 4.93 3.84 -21.00
CA GLY A 303 4.26 4.47 -22.11
C GLY A 303 4.76 3.93 -23.46
N GLN A 304 6.09 3.73 -23.60
CA GLN A 304 6.66 3.10 -24.78
C GLN A 304 6.17 1.66 -24.97
N ARG A 305 6.14 0.85 -23.91
CA ARG A 305 5.65 -0.54 -23.95
C ARG A 305 4.14 -0.61 -24.25
N SER A 306 3.39 0.37 -23.78
CA SER A 306 1.93 0.48 -24.01
C SER A 306 1.56 1.18 -25.32
N HIS A 307 2.55 1.50 -26.16
CA HIS A 307 2.37 2.20 -27.44
C HIS A 307 1.67 3.57 -27.33
N GLU A 308 1.88 4.25 -26.19
CA GLU A 308 1.44 5.64 -26.06
C GLU A 308 2.18 6.56 -27.02
N THR A 309 1.54 7.65 -27.43
CA THR A 309 2.20 8.63 -28.31
C THR A 309 3.33 9.34 -27.56
N ALA A 310 4.37 9.71 -28.30
CA ALA A 310 5.50 10.47 -27.74
C ALA A 310 5.04 11.76 -27.03
N ALA A 311 3.98 12.40 -27.52
CA ALA A 311 3.41 13.60 -26.89
C ALA A 311 2.75 13.29 -25.53
N GLN A 312 2.03 12.18 -25.41
CA GLN A 312 1.43 11.75 -24.13
C GLN A 312 2.50 11.41 -23.09
N ILE A 313 3.49 10.61 -23.48
CA ILE A 313 4.63 10.27 -22.62
C ILE A 313 5.35 11.55 -22.15
N ALA A 314 5.69 12.45 -23.09
CA ALA A 314 6.40 13.69 -22.77
C ALA A 314 5.57 14.59 -21.83
N ALA A 315 4.26 14.71 -22.02
CA ALA A 315 3.40 15.50 -21.16
C ALA A 315 3.36 14.97 -19.72
N SER A 316 3.21 13.63 -19.56
CA SER A 316 3.20 12.96 -18.25
C SER A 316 4.57 13.10 -17.54
N GLU A 317 5.66 12.90 -18.27
CA GLU A 317 7.02 13.04 -17.75
C GLU A 317 7.30 14.48 -17.31
N GLN A 318 6.94 15.48 -18.14
CA GLN A 318 7.12 16.89 -17.81
C GLN A 318 6.34 17.31 -16.56
N ALA A 319 5.12 16.80 -16.37
CA ALA A 319 4.33 17.08 -15.16
C ALA A 319 5.05 16.59 -13.90
N ILE A 320 5.62 15.37 -13.93
CA ILE A 320 6.37 14.79 -12.81
C ILE A 320 7.66 15.60 -12.53
N LEU A 321 8.40 15.95 -13.57
CA LEU A 321 9.65 16.72 -13.42
C LEU A 321 9.38 18.15 -12.95
N ALA A 322 8.25 18.76 -13.35
CA ALA A 322 7.84 20.07 -12.83
C ALA A 322 7.56 20.01 -11.32
N GLU A 323 6.88 18.96 -10.87
CA GLU A 323 6.63 18.73 -9.43
C GLU A 323 7.95 18.54 -8.67
N GLN A 324 8.87 17.73 -9.18
CA GLN A 324 10.20 17.55 -8.58
C GLN A 324 10.95 18.88 -8.44
N LYS A 325 10.89 19.73 -9.45
CA LYS A 325 11.52 21.06 -9.41
C LYS A 325 10.89 21.97 -8.38
N LEU A 326 9.55 21.93 -8.26
CA LEU A 326 8.81 22.67 -7.25
C LEU A 326 9.23 22.25 -5.83
N LEU A 327 9.32 20.95 -5.57
CA LEU A 327 9.74 20.42 -4.27
C LEU A 327 11.19 20.77 -3.93
N ALA A 328 12.09 20.71 -4.91
CA ALA A 328 13.50 21.08 -4.73
C ALA A 328 13.73 22.57 -4.39
N ALA A 329 12.77 23.43 -4.77
CA ALA A 329 12.78 24.85 -4.44
C ALA A 329 11.96 25.22 -3.18
N ALA A 330 11.25 24.27 -2.60
CA ALA A 330 10.34 24.50 -1.47
C ALA A 330 11.09 24.65 -0.14
N ASP A 331 10.58 25.53 0.74
CA ASP A 331 11.02 25.58 2.14
C ASP A 331 10.27 24.46 2.92
N PRO A 332 10.97 23.49 3.54
CA PRO A 332 10.32 22.43 4.31
C PRO A 332 9.44 22.91 5.47
N ARG A 333 9.69 24.11 5.97
CA ARG A 333 8.87 24.74 7.03
C ARG A 333 7.56 25.30 6.50
N HIS A 334 7.49 25.58 5.21
CA HIS A 334 6.34 26.14 4.52
C HIS A 334 6.04 25.33 3.25
N PRO A 335 5.55 24.08 3.43
CA PRO A 335 5.31 23.18 2.29
C PRO A 335 4.29 23.80 1.33
N PRO A 336 4.45 23.59 0.01
CA PRO A 336 3.49 24.01 -0.98
C PRO A 336 2.09 23.45 -0.66
N VAL A 337 1.06 24.21 -1.03
CA VAL A 337 -0.33 23.79 -0.88
C VAL A 337 -0.78 23.14 -2.18
N GLY A 338 -1.41 21.95 -2.08
CA GLY A 338 -1.92 21.22 -3.24
C GLY A 338 -1.69 19.74 -3.14
N SER A 339 -1.91 19.06 -4.26
CA SER A 339 -1.70 17.61 -4.39
C SER A 339 -1.12 17.27 -5.76
N PHE A 340 -0.31 16.22 -5.80
CA PHE A 340 0.21 15.62 -7.02
C PHE A 340 0.03 14.10 -6.95
N GLY A 341 -0.48 13.48 -8.01
CA GLY A 341 -0.72 12.03 -8.04
C GLY A 341 -1.63 11.52 -6.92
N GLY A 342 -2.57 12.36 -6.44
CA GLY A 342 -3.49 12.00 -5.34
C GLY A 342 -2.91 12.16 -3.93
N MET A 343 -1.63 12.49 -3.80
CA MET A 343 -0.96 12.73 -2.51
C MET A 343 -0.73 14.23 -2.30
N PRO A 344 -0.84 14.73 -1.04
CA PRO A 344 -0.57 16.14 -0.75
C PRO A 344 0.91 16.49 -1.03
N GLN A 345 1.17 17.73 -1.43
CA GLN A 345 2.55 18.17 -1.69
C GLN A 345 3.45 18.09 -0.44
N ARG A 346 2.87 18.20 0.75
CA ARG A 346 3.58 17.95 2.01
C ARG A 346 4.16 16.53 2.08
N TYR A 347 3.43 15.53 1.61
CA TYR A 347 3.94 14.15 1.54
C TYR A 347 5.15 14.07 0.61
N TRP A 348 5.03 14.60 -0.60
CA TRP A 348 6.12 14.60 -1.60
C TRP A 348 7.35 15.35 -1.09
N LEU A 349 7.15 16.49 -0.42
CA LEU A 349 8.25 17.23 0.19
C LEU A 349 8.93 16.42 1.30
N SER A 350 8.14 15.79 2.18
CA SER A 350 8.70 14.93 3.24
C SER A 350 9.49 13.74 2.67
N LEU A 351 9.08 13.22 1.52
CA LEU A 351 9.79 12.16 0.81
C LEU A 351 11.08 12.69 0.13
N HIS A 352 11.02 13.89 -0.46
CA HIS A 352 12.19 14.55 -1.03
C HIS A 352 13.30 14.77 0.02
N GLU A 353 12.93 15.13 1.24
CA GLU A 353 13.83 15.36 2.38
C GLU A 353 14.40 14.09 3.03
N VAL A 354 14.12 12.90 2.49
CA VAL A 354 14.66 11.64 3.06
C VAL A 354 16.18 11.56 2.87
N HIS A 355 16.70 11.95 1.71
CA HIS A 355 18.12 11.92 1.36
C HIS A 355 18.77 10.55 1.68
N GLN A 356 18.11 9.46 1.31
CA GLN A 356 18.42 8.09 1.72
C GLN A 356 19.89 7.67 1.54
N VAL A 357 20.50 8.06 0.42
CA VAL A 357 21.90 7.74 0.13
C VAL A 357 22.84 8.47 1.07
N GLU A 358 22.60 9.76 1.33
CA GLU A 358 23.44 10.56 2.23
C GLU A 358 23.30 10.12 3.69
N VAL A 359 22.10 9.68 4.09
CA VAL A 359 21.86 9.07 5.41
C VAL A 359 22.61 7.75 5.52
N ALA A 360 22.55 6.91 4.50
CA ALA A 360 23.26 5.62 4.49
C ALA A 360 24.80 5.79 4.55
N LYS A 361 25.36 6.76 3.83
CA LYS A 361 26.81 7.07 3.87
C LYS A 361 27.29 7.43 5.27
N LYS A 362 26.46 8.10 6.06
CA LYS A 362 26.78 8.52 7.44
C LYS A 362 26.52 7.43 8.49
N SER A 363 25.84 6.37 8.12
CA SER A 363 25.49 5.28 9.03
C SER A 363 26.69 4.36 9.30
N SER A 364 26.86 3.88 10.53
CA SER A 364 27.81 2.84 10.90
C SER A 364 27.19 1.43 10.93
N MET A 365 25.90 1.30 10.61
CA MET A 365 25.21 0.00 10.62
C MET A 365 25.66 -0.89 9.47
N PRO A 366 25.81 -2.20 9.67
CA PRO A 366 25.92 -3.15 8.57
C PRO A 366 24.75 -3.03 7.60
N MET A 367 25.01 -3.12 6.30
CA MET A 367 23.99 -3.05 5.26
C MET A 367 24.13 -4.19 4.26
N LEU A 368 23.01 -4.82 3.92
CA LEU A 368 22.89 -5.76 2.82
C LEU A 368 21.97 -5.15 1.78
N ILE A 369 22.45 -4.94 0.56
CA ILE A 369 21.70 -4.30 -0.52
C ILE A 369 21.51 -5.29 -1.65
N LEU A 370 20.25 -5.63 -1.92
CA LEU A 370 19.83 -6.67 -2.85
C LEU A 370 19.01 -6.06 -3.99
N GLN A 371 19.26 -6.54 -5.21
CA GLN A 371 18.58 -6.05 -6.41
C GLN A 371 18.26 -7.17 -7.38
N GLY A 372 17.04 -7.17 -7.91
CA GLY A 372 16.65 -8.00 -9.05
C GLY A 372 17.20 -7.43 -10.35
N GLY A 373 17.83 -8.26 -11.18
CA GLY A 373 18.39 -7.83 -12.46
C GLY A 373 17.33 -7.53 -13.53
N GLY A 374 16.12 -8.11 -13.41
CA GLY A 374 14.96 -7.86 -14.24
C GLY A 374 13.93 -6.90 -13.59
N ASP A 375 14.36 -6.09 -12.66
CA ASP A 375 13.51 -5.10 -12.00
C ASP A 375 13.22 -3.90 -12.94
N PHE A 376 11.97 -3.80 -13.38
CA PHE A 376 11.51 -2.70 -14.25
C PHE A 376 11.01 -1.48 -13.46
N GLN A 377 10.88 -1.57 -12.12
CA GLN A 377 10.40 -0.47 -11.28
C GLN A 377 11.55 0.35 -10.70
N VAL A 378 12.59 -0.33 -10.17
CA VAL A 378 13.80 0.31 -9.65
C VAL A 378 14.99 -0.20 -10.44
N SER A 379 15.60 0.69 -11.20
CA SER A 379 16.60 0.32 -12.20
C SER A 379 17.89 -0.25 -11.59
N PRO A 380 18.29 -1.49 -11.95
CA PRO A 380 19.57 -2.05 -11.52
C PRO A 380 20.76 -1.19 -11.97
N THR A 381 20.69 -0.62 -13.17
CA THR A 381 21.76 0.18 -13.74
C THR A 381 21.83 1.61 -13.23
N LEU A 382 20.74 2.18 -12.75
CA LEU A 382 20.69 3.55 -12.25
C LEU A 382 20.67 3.62 -10.72
N ASP A 383 19.84 2.80 -10.06
CA ASP A 383 19.68 2.88 -8.62
C ASP A 383 20.65 1.98 -7.87
N PHE A 384 20.76 0.68 -8.23
CA PHE A 384 21.70 -0.23 -7.56
C PHE A 384 23.16 0.18 -7.79
N SER A 385 23.52 0.60 -9.01
CA SER A 385 24.86 1.12 -9.29
C SER A 385 25.15 2.40 -8.49
N ARG A 386 24.15 3.25 -8.25
CA ARG A 386 24.31 4.46 -7.41
C ARG A 386 24.57 4.07 -5.94
N TRP A 387 23.87 3.04 -5.42
CA TRP A 387 24.18 2.49 -4.10
C TRP A 387 25.61 1.96 -4.01
N GLN A 388 26.05 1.17 -5.00
CA GLN A 388 27.40 0.64 -5.06
C GLN A 388 28.46 1.75 -5.07
N GLN A 389 28.28 2.78 -5.90
CA GLN A 389 29.18 3.92 -5.97
C GLN A 389 29.20 4.73 -4.68
N ALA A 390 28.02 5.02 -4.11
CA ALA A 390 27.89 5.89 -2.94
C ALA A 390 28.46 5.23 -1.66
N LEU A 391 28.42 3.91 -1.57
CA LEU A 391 28.89 3.14 -0.42
C LEU A 391 30.18 2.34 -0.72
N ALA A 392 30.86 2.67 -1.82
CA ALA A 392 32.13 2.05 -2.17
C ALA A 392 33.15 2.21 -1.05
N GLY A 393 33.80 1.12 -0.67
CA GLY A 393 34.78 1.09 0.41
C GLY A 393 34.23 1.25 1.82
N ARG A 394 32.90 1.37 1.99
CA ARG A 394 32.27 1.37 3.30
C ARG A 394 32.32 -0.04 3.89
N PRO A 395 32.93 -0.22 5.07
CA PRO A 395 32.99 -1.54 5.72
C PRO A 395 31.58 -2.04 6.05
N GLN A 396 31.41 -3.35 6.11
CA GLN A 396 30.15 -4.02 6.47
C GLN A 396 28.99 -3.65 5.52
N THR A 397 29.28 -3.48 4.22
CA THR A 397 28.25 -3.27 3.20
C THR A 397 28.40 -4.32 2.10
N ASP A 398 27.38 -5.15 1.96
CA ASP A 398 27.33 -6.23 0.99
C ASP A 398 26.29 -5.92 -0.10
N PHE A 399 26.62 -6.30 -1.35
CA PHE A 399 25.78 -6.06 -2.52
C PHE A 399 25.56 -7.36 -3.29
N HIS A 400 24.31 -7.70 -3.57
CA HIS A 400 23.98 -8.84 -4.43
C HIS A 400 23.00 -8.41 -5.53
N LEU A 401 23.37 -8.73 -6.76
CA LEU A 401 22.49 -8.62 -7.94
C LEU A 401 22.05 -10.02 -8.34
N TYR A 402 20.76 -10.22 -8.54
CA TYR A 402 20.17 -11.49 -8.96
C TYR A 402 19.65 -11.38 -10.41
N PRO A 403 20.43 -11.80 -11.41
CA PRO A 403 20.00 -11.78 -12.79
C PRO A 403 18.70 -12.57 -12.96
N GLY A 404 17.74 -12.06 -13.71
CA GLY A 404 16.46 -12.73 -13.97
C GLY A 404 15.43 -12.67 -12.86
N LEU A 405 15.68 -11.96 -11.74
CA LEU A 405 14.66 -11.69 -10.73
C LEU A 405 14.04 -10.30 -10.91
N SER A 406 12.75 -10.21 -10.66
CA SER A 406 11.93 -8.98 -10.72
C SER A 406 12.11 -8.11 -9.47
N HIS A 407 11.33 -7.02 -9.41
CA HIS A 407 11.21 -6.15 -8.23
C HIS A 407 10.80 -6.89 -6.95
N LEU A 408 9.98 -7.96 -7.09
CA LEU A 408 9.53 -8.80 -5.98
C LEU A 408 10.51 -9.94 -5.62
N PHE A 409 11.69 -9.97 -6.23
CA PHE A 409 12.67 -11.07 -6.07
C PHE A 409 12.09 -12.45 -6.45
N MET A 410 11.14 -12.47 -7.35
CA MET A 410 10.55 -13.61 -8.02
C MET A 410 11.07 -13.65 -9.46
N PRO A 411 10.92 -14.77 -10.21
CA PRO A 411 11.32 -14.81 -11.62
C PRO A 411 10.74 -13.61 -12.39
N ALA A 412 11.58 -12.91 -13.13
CA ALA A 412 11.15 -11.78 -13.94
C ALA A 412 10.24 -12.26 -15.07
N GLY A 413 9.15 -11.55 -15.30
CA GLY A 413 8.26 -11.80 -16.42
C GLY A 413 8.85 -11.30 -17.75
N LYS A 414 8.08 -11.49 -18.81
CA LYS A 414 8.50 -11.13 -20.18
C LYS A 414 8.01 -9.75 -20.61
N THR A 415 6.97 -9.23 -19.94
CA THR A 415 6.34 -7.98 -20.35
C THR A 415 7.01 -6.76 -19.73
N GLU A 416 7.77 -6.96 -18.65
CA GLU A 416 8.37 -5.90 -17.83
C GLU A 416 7.34 -4.84 -17.42
N THR A 417 6.15 -5.33 -17.03
CA THR A 417 5.04 -4.52 -16.53
C THR A 417 4.42 -5.18 -15.30
N VAL A 418 3.54 -4.46 -14.63
CA VAL A 418 2.79 -4.98 -13.49
C VAL A 418 1.91 -6.20 -13.82
N ALA A 419 1.64 -6.46 -15.10
CA ALA A 419 0.92 -7.65 -15.55
C ALA A 419 1.70 -8.94 -15.23
N ASP A 420 3.03 -8.90 -15.20
CA ASP A 420 3.86 -10.04 -14.84
C ASP A 420 3.60 -10.53 -13.41
N TYR A 421 3.16 -9.64 -12.51
CA TYR A 421 2.83 -9.99 -11.12
C TYR A 421 1.51 -10.75 -10.97
N GLN A 422 0.73 -10.92 -12.03
CA GLN A 422 -0.46 -11.77 -11.99
C GLN A 422 -0.13 -13.27 -12.08
N THR A 423 1.13 -13.62 -12.40
CA THR A 423 1.61 -15.00 -12.37
C THR A 423 2.00 -15.38 -10.94
N PRO A 424 1.41 -16.44 -10.35
CA PRO A 424 1.81 -16.93 -9.04
C PRO A 424 3.28 -17.34 -9.03
N ALA A 425 4.04 -16.81 -8.07
CA ALA A 425 5.45 -17.12 -7.87
C ALA A 425 5.84 -16.98 -6.40
N HIS A 426 7.06 -17.35 -6.08
CA HIS A 426 7.64 -17.21 -4.74
C HIS A 426 8.98 -16.47 -4.81
N VAL A 427 9.34 -15.81 -3.70
CA VAL A 427 10.67 -15.21 -3.54
C VAL A 427 11.74 -16.28 -3.71
N ASP A 428 12.75 -15.98 -4.51
CA ASP A 428 13.82 -16.91 -4.86
C ASP A 428 14.55 -17.41 -3.60
N ALA A 429 14.77 -18.71 -3.54
CA ALA A 429 15.37 -19.37 -2.37
C ALA A 429 16.80 -18.88 -2.08
N LYS A 430 17.56 -18.48 -3.11
CA LYS A 430 18.91 -17.94 -2.94
C LYS A 430 18.87 -16.56 -2.24
N VAL A 431 17.91 -15.69 -2.60
CA VAL A 431 17.72 -14.40 -1.93
C VAL A 431 17.49 -14.61 -0.44
N ILE A 432 16.60 -15.54 -0.10
CA ILE A 432 16.26 -15.85 1.30
C ILE A 432 17.47 -16.45 2.03
N ALA A 433 18.20 -17.36 1.40
CA ALA A 433 19.40 -17.96 1.97
C ALA A 433 20.50 -16.92 2.24
N ASP A 434 20.72 -15.99 1.32
CA ASP A 434 21.70 -14.91 1.46
C ASP A 434 21.31 -13.98 2.62
N ILE A 435 20.03 -13.60 2.73
CA ILE A 435 19.52 -12.81 3.88
C ILE A 435 19.74 -13.54 5.20
N ALA A 436 19.35 -14.82 5.29
CA ALA A 436 19.49 -15.61 6.50
C ALA A 436 20.95 -15.78 6.91
N ALA A 437 21.84 -16.05 5.97
CA ALA A 437 23.27 -16.16 6.20
C ALA A 437 23.86 -14.84 6.69
N TRP A 438 23.50 -13.73 6.05
CA TRP A 438 23.99 -12.40 6.43
C TRP A 438 23.52 -12.02 7.83
N VAL A 439 22.22 -12.19 8.16
CA VAL A 439 21.67 -11.91 9.50
C VAL A 439 22.40 -12.73 10.58
N LYS A 440 22.67 -14.03 10.32
CA LYS A 440 23.35 -14.89 11.28
C LYS A 440 24.82 -14.53 11.48
N ALA A 441 25.47 -14.01 10.47
CA ALA A 441 26.87 -13.60 10.52
C ALA A 441 27.10 -12.28 11.28
N GLN A 442 26.06 -11.44 11.44
CA GLN A 442 26.22 -10.17 12.16
C GLN A 442 26.39 -10.40 13.67
N PRO A 443 27.33 -9.71 14.30
CA PRO A 443 27.49 -9.76 15.77
C PRO A 443 26.27 -9.10 16.46
N ALA A 444 26.08 -9.44 17.72
CA ALA A 444 25.14 -8.72 18.58
C ALA A 444 25.68 -7.31 18.87
N ARG A 445 24.84 -6.30 18.74
CA ARG A 445 25.18 -4.88 18.98
C ARG A 445 24.76 -4.41 20.37
#